data_b6d78dd4301fd81cb24b2a26d4db331c
#
_entry.id   b6d78dd4301fd81cb24b2a26d4db331c
#
_cell.length_a   1.000
_cell.length_b   1.000
_cell.length_c   1.000
_cell.angle_alpha   90.00
_cell.angle_beta   90.00
_cell.angle_gamma   90.00
#
_symmetry.space_group_name_H-M   'P 1'
#
loop_
_entity.id
_entity.type
_entity.pdbx_description
1 polymer ?
#
loop_
_entity_poly.entity_id
_entity_poly.type
_entity_poly.pdbx_seq_one_letter_code
_entity_poly.pdbx_strand_id
1 'polypeptide(L)'
;AAVLGEAGFESFVESEGGLTAYIQQALCDENTIKDAIADFPLPDTEISYTYVEAEDKNWNEEWEKNFFQPIVIDNRCVIHSTFHKDVPQATYDIVINPQMAFGTGHHETTSLIIGELLDNELKDKSLLDMGCGTSILAILARMRGARPCTAIDIDEWCVRNSIENIELNRVDDIAVSQGDASSLIGKGPFDIIIANINRNILLNDMKQYVACMHPGSELYMSGFYVDDIPFIRREAEKNGLTFVHHKEKNRWAAVKFTY
;
A
#
# COMPACT_ATOMS: atom_id res chain seq x y z
N ALA A 1 3.10 15.16 -25.68
CA ALA A 1 2.38 15.32 -24.41
C ALA A 1 2.17 16.79 -24.03
N ALA A 2 3.24 17.61 -23.91
CA ALA A 2 3.11 19.00 -23.43
C ALA A 2 2.07 19.83 -24.22
N VAL A 3 2.16 19.83 -25.56
CA VAL A 3 1.23 20.57 -26.45
C VAL A 3 -0.23 20.09 -26.26
N LEU A 4 -0.45 18.79 -26.15
CA LEU A 4 -1.79 18.25 -25.92
C LEU A 4 -2.28 18.51 -24.48
N GLY A 5 -1.36 18.58 -23.50
CA GLY A 5 -1.71 18.99 -22.15
C GLY A 5 -2.26 20.41 -22.06
N GLU A 6 -1.68 21.34 -22.83
CA GLU A 6 -2.21 22.72 -22.98
C GLU A 6 -3.57 22.75 -23.69
N ALA A 7 -3.84 21.76 -24.56
CA ALA A 7 -5.13 21.57 -25.23
C ALA A 7 -6.18 20.84 -24.37
N GLY A 8 -5.89 20.54 -23.09
CA GLY A 8 -6.83 19.97 -22.13
C GLY A 8 -6.78 18.43 -21.99
N PHE A 9 -5.79 17.77 -22.58
CA PHE A 9 -5.61 16.34 -22.37
C PHE A 9 -4.99 16.06 -21.01
N GLU A 10 -5.53 15.08 -20.27
CA GLU A 10 -5.23 14.84 -18.86
C GLU A 10 -4.27 13.66 -18.63
N SER A 11 -4.21 12.71 -19.57
CA SER A 11 -3.40 11.49 -19.41
C SER A 11 -2.74 11.10 -20.73
N PHE A 12 -1.53 10.55 -20.65
CA PHE A 12 -0.68 10.21 -21.77
C PHE A 12 -0.04 8.85 -21.59
N VAL A 13 -0.10 8.00 -22.61
CA VAL A 13 0.54 6.68 -22.64
C VAL A 13 1.43 6.59 -23.88
N GLU A 14 2.73 6.39 -23.66
CA GLU A 14 3.68 6.17 -24.75
C GLU A 14 3.43 4.81 -25.41
N SER A 15 3.50 4.79 -26.75
CA SER A 15 3.39 3.59 -27.56
C SER A 15 4.51 3.54 -28.60
N GLU A 16 4.74 2.38 -29.20
CA GLU A 16 5.75 2.22 -30.23
C GLU A 16 5.42 3.10 -31.45
N GLY A 17 6.19 4.21 -31.60
CA GLY A 17 6.02 5.18 -32.67
C GLY A 17 4.98 6.28 -32.45
N GLY A 18 4.46 6.45 -31.22
CA GLY A 18 3.47 7.47 -30.96
C GLY A 18 3.09 7.67 -29.50
N LEU A 19 1.99 8.37 -29.31
CA LEU A 19 1.45 8.74 -28.01
C LEU A 19 -0.07 8.59 -28.03
N THR A 20 -0.62 7.89 -27.07
CA THR A 20 -2.07 7.90 -26.80
C THR A 20 -2.37 8.94 -25.74
N ALA A 21 -3.25 9.87 -26.04
CA ALA A 21 -3.65 10.94 -25.13
C ALA A 21 -5.15 10.83 -24.84
N TYR A 22 -5.54 11.08 -23.60
CA TYR A 22 -6.92 10.98 -23.14
C TYR A 22 -7.46 12.34 -22.73
N ILE A 23 -8.69 12.63 -23.13
CA ILE A 23 -9.45 13.83 -22.80
C ILE A 23 -10.89 13.44 -22.51
N GLN A 24 -11.56 14.17 -21.63
CA GLN A 24 -12.99 13.97 -21.40
C GLN A 24 -13.78 14.29 -22.68
N GLN A 25 -14.73 13.43 -23.02
CA GLN A 25 -15.54 13.57 -24.25
C GLN A 25 -16.17 14.95 -24.37
N ALA A 26 -16.66 15.50 -23.26
CA ALA A 26 -17.28 16.84 -23.23
C ALA A 26 -16.30 17.99 -23.54
N LEU A 27 -15.00 17.75 -23.39
CA LEU A 27 -13.92 18.73 -23.64
C LEU A 27 -13.18 18.47 -24.96
N CYS A 28 -13.49 17.38 -25.64
CA CYS A 28 -12.85 17.00 -26.89
C CYS A 28 -13.38 17.84 -28.04
N ASP A 29 -12.55 18.77 -28.53
CA ASP A 29 -12.82 19.58 -29.73
C ASP A 29 -11.77 19.31 -30.79
N GLU A 30 -12.23 18.86 -31.95
CA GLU A 30 -11.35 18.52 -33.08
C GLU A 30 -10.55 19.73 -33.60
N ASN A 31 -11.08 20.94 -33.50
CA ASN A 31 -10.36 22.14 -33.93
C ASN A 31 -9.20 22.45 -32.99
N THR A 32 -9.40 22.30 -31.66
CA THR A 32 -8.36 22.46 -30.66
C THR A 32 -7.22 21.46 -30.89
N ILE A 33 -7.53 20.22 -31.28
CA ILE A 33 -6.52 19.18 -31.60
C ILE A 33 -5.74 19.60 -32.85
N LYS A 34 -6.43 20.06 -33.92
CA LYS A 34 -5.79 20.51 -35.17
C LYS A 34 -4.88 21.71 -34.96
N ASP A 35 -5.32 22.66 -34.17
CA ASP A 35 -4.55 23.86 -33.83
C ASP A 35 -3.30 23.49 -33.02
N ALA A 36 -3.44 22.64 -32.03
CA ALA A 36 -2.34 22.15 -31.23
C ALA A 36 -1.29 21.37 -32.05
N ILE A 37 -1.72 20.61 -33.06
CA ILE A 37 -0.81 19.93 -34.01
C ILE A 37 -0.16 20.90 -34.96
N ALA A 38 -0.89 21.89 -35.47
CA ALA A 38 -0.37 22.91 -36.40
C ALA A 38 0.71 23.79 -35.76
N ASP A 39 0.56 24.09 -34.46
CA ASP A 39 1.51 24.85 -33.65
C ASP A 39 2.64 24.02 -33.05
N PHE A 40 2.82 22.78 -33.52
CA PHE A 40 3.84 21.89 -32.97
C PHE A 40 5.26 22.44 -33.16
N PRO A 41 6.08 22.56 -32.11
CA PRO A 41 7.28 23.40 -32.13
C PRO A 41 8.47 22.79 -32.88
N LEU A 42 8.38 21.55 -33.38
CA LEU A 42 9.47 20.91 -34.12
C LEU A 42 9.20 21.00 -35.63
N PRO A 43 10.04 21.69 -36.40
CA PRO A 43 9.91 21.77 -37.86
C PRO A 43 10.14 20.39 -38.48
N ASP A 44 9.55 20.14 -39.61
CA ASP A 44 9.66 18.91 -40.43
C ASP A 44 9.12 17.63 -39.71
N THR A 45 8.19 17.83 -38.77
CA THR A 45 7.51 16.73 -38.10
C THR A 45 6.13 16.54 -38.71
N GLU A 46 5.87 15.37 -39.29
CA GLU A 46 4.54 14.97 -39.74
C GLU A 46 3.81 14.22 -38.63
N ILE A 47 2.67 14.77 -38.17
CA ILE A 47 1.84 14.17 -37.11
C ILE A 47 0.51 13.76 -37.73
N SER A 48 0.21 12.48 -37.66
CA SER A 48 -1.10 11.93 -37.93
C SER A 48 -1.77 11.50 -36.63
N TYR A 49 -3.08 11.62 -36.55
CA TYR A 49 -3.82 11.18 -35.39
C TYR A 49 -5.14 10.52 -35.78
N THR A 50 -5.60 9.66 -34.90
CA THR A 50 -6.95 9.12 -34.90
C THR A 50 -7.52 9.31 -33.51
N TYR A 51 -8.82 9.50 -33.41
CA TYR A 51 -9.49 9.47 -32.10
C TYR A 51 -10.62 8.45 -32.12
N VAL A 52 -10.82 7.81 -30.97
CA VAL A 52 -11.89 6.85 -30.75
C VAL A 52 -12.52 7.17 -29.40
N GLU A 53 -13.81 6.97 -29.27
CA GLU A 53 -14.46 7.01 -27.99
C GLU A 53 -13.93 5.82 -27.16
N ALA A 54 -13.33 6.12 -26.01
CA ALA A 54 -12.93 5.07 -25.09
C ALA A 54 -14.19 4.41 -24.52
N GLU A 55 -14.24 3.08 -24.52
CA GLU A 55 -15.34 2.38 -23.88
C GLU A 55 -15.42 2.84 -22.40
N ASP A 56 -16.63 3.14 -21.94
CA ASP A 56 -16.89 3.46 -20.53
C ASP A 56 -16.75 2.15 -19.71
N LYS A 57 -15.51 1.72 -19.61
CA LYS A 57 -15.11 0.58 -18.79
C LYS A 57 -14.48 1.09 -17.52
N ASN A 58 -14.91 0.54 -16.40
CA ASN A 58 -14.16 0.66 -15.17
C ASN A 58 -12.84 -0.12 -15.30
N TRP A 59 -11.81 0.54 -15.87
CA TRP A 59 -10.49 -0.04 -16.10
C TRP A 59 -9.85 -0.55 -14.80
N ASN A 60 -10.18 0.06 -13.67
CA ASN A 60 -9.72 -0.41 -12.37
C ASN A 60 -10.33 -1.78 -12.05
N GLU A 61 -11.63 -1.95 -12.28
CA GLU A 61 -12.32 -3.22 -12.06
C GLU A 61 -11.82 -4.33 -13.01
N GLU A 62 -11.51 -3.99 -14.27
CA GLU A 62 -10.96 -4.94 -15.23
C GLU A 62 -9.50 -5.30 -14.92
N TRP A 63 -8.71 -4.32 -14.45
CA TRP A 63 -7.36 -4.54 -13.95
C TRP A 63 -7.39 -5.42 -12.70
N GLU A 64 -8.24 -5.13 -11.75
CA GLU A 64 -8.43 -5.92 -10.53
C GLU A 64 -8.79 -7.37 -10.84
N LYS A 65 -9.74 -7.61 -11.74
CA LYS A 65 -10.15 -8.96 -12.15
C LYS A 65 -9.05 -9.75 -12.87
N ASN A 66 -8.19 -9.09 -13.61
CA ASN A 66 -7.17 -9.74 -14.41
C ASN A 66 -5.81 -9.88 -13.71
N PHE A 67 -5.48 -9.00 -12.79
CA PHE A 67 -4.16 -8.92 -12.16
C PHE A 67 -4.15 -9.29 -10.67
N PHE A 68 -5.28 -9.18 -9.98
CA PHE A 68 -5.39 -9.59 -8.59
C PHE A 68 -5.90 -11.04 -8.51
N GLN A 69 -4.98 -11.98 -8.31
CA GLN A 69 -5.33 -13.39 -8.07
C GLN A 69 -5.29 -13.68 -6.55
N PRO A 70 -6.07 -14.66 -6.05
CA PRO A 70 -5.97 -15.08 -4.66
C PRO A 70 -4.54 -15.48 -4.28
N ILE A 71 -4.04 -14.96 -3.16
CA ILE A 71 -2.69 -15.23 -2.67
C ILE A 71 -2.79 -16.10 -1.44
N VAL A 72 -2.00 -17.17 -1.41
CA VAL A 72 -1.86 -18.03 -0.22
C VAL A 72 -0.49 -17.81 0.40
N ILE A 73 -0.45 -17.48 1.68
CA ILE A 73 0.76 -17.28 2.46
C ILE A 73 0.86 -18.38 3.50
N ASP A 74 1.97 -19.13 3.46
CA ASP A 74 2.33 -20.24 4.38
C ASP A 74 1.22 -21.30 4.54
N ASN A 75 0.35 -21.46 3.57
CA ASN A 75 -0.85 -22.30 3.64
C ASN A 75 -1.78 -22.01 4.84
N ARG A 76 -1.62 -20.84 5.48
CA ARG A 76 -2.37 -20.42 6.66
C ARG A 76 -3.24 -19.20 6.44
N CYS A 77 -2.88 -18.34 5.52
CA CYS A 77 -3.61 -17.12 5.20
C CYS A 77 -3.88 -17.07 3.70
N VAL A 78 -5.13 -16.82 3.31
CA VAL A 78 -5.52 -16.50 1.94
C VAL A 78 -5.99 -15.05 1.90
N ILE A 79 -5.59 -14.35 0.84
CA ILE A 79 -6.01 -12.97 0.56
C ILE A 79 -6.67 -12.97 -0.81
N HIS A 80 -7.88 -12.44 -0.88
CA HIS A 80 -8.61 -12.37 -2.13
C HIS A 80 -9.55 -11.16 -2.16
N SER A 81 -10.14 -10.88 -3.31
CA SER A 81 -11.17 -9.85 -3.44
C SER A 81 -12.58 -10.45 -3.50
N THR A 82 -13.60 -9.62 -3.31
CA THR A 82 -15.02 -10.02 -3.33
C THR A 82 -15.46 -10.64 -4.65
N PHE A 83 -14.78 -10.39 -5.76
CA PHE A 83 -15.11 -10.93 -7.09
C PHE A 83 -14.53 -12.33 -7.36
N HIS A 84 -13.62 -12.84 -6.55
CA HIS A 84 -13.07 -14.19 -6.72
C HIS A 84 -14.06 -15.25 -6.28
N LYS A 85 -14.27 -16.26 -7.14
CA LYS A 85 -15.20 -17.37 -6.89
C LYS A 85 -14.48 -18.62 -6.37
N ASP A 86 -13.29 -18.89 -6.91
CA ASP A 86 -12.50 -20.06 -6.57
C ASP A 86 -11.34 -19.65 -5.66
N VAL A 87 -11.63 -19.55 -4.36
CA VAL A 87 -10.66 -19.14 -3.34
C VAL A 87 -10.14 -20.36 -2.61
N PRO A 88 -8.80 -20.54 -2.53
CA PRO A 88 -8.20 -21.62 -1.71
C PRO A 88 -8.60 -21.49 -0.25
N GLN A 89 -8.82 -22.63 0.41
CA GLN A 89 -9.12 -22.64 1.85
C GLN A 89 -7.85 -22.40 2.67
N ALA A 90 -7.95 -21.54 3.68
CA ALA A 90 -6.89 -21.29 4.65
C ALA A 90 -7.50 -21.01 6.03
N THR A 91 -6.65 -20.99 7.07
CA THR A 91 -7.09 -20.72 8.45
C THR A 91 -7.59 -19.29 8.60
N TYR A 92 -6.92 -18.34 7.94
CA TYR A 92 -7.30 -16.92 7.88
C TYR A 92 -7.66 -16.59 6.45
N ASP A 93 -8.88 -16.15 6.27
CA ASP A 93 -9.44 -15.74 4.99
C ASP A 93 -9.69 -14.23 5.04
N ILE A 94 -8.94 -13.48 4.23
CA ILE A 94 -8.94 -12.01 4.23
C ILE A 94 -9.45 -11.50 2.90
N VAL A 95 -10.54 -10.77 2.95
CA VAL A 95 -11.15 -10.13 1.78
C VAL A 95 -10.66 -8.70 1.68
N ILE A 96 -10.04 -8.34 0.57
CA ILE A 96 -9.55 -6.98 0.30
C ILE A 96 -10.11 -6.48 -1.02
N ASN A 97 -10.72 -5.32 -0.99
CA ASN A 97 -10.98 -4.52 -2.18
C ASN A 97 -9.90 -3.44 -2.24
N PRO A 98 -8.84 -3.62 -3.04
CA PRO A 98 -7.63 -2.80 -2.94
C PRO A 98 -7.85 -1.36 -3.40
N GLN A 99 -8.82 -1.11 -4.28
CA GLN A 99 -9.00 0.18 -4.93
C GLN A 99 -7.64 0.75 -5.39
N MET A 100 -7.28 1.97 -4.99
CA MET A 100 -5.99 2.59 -5.28
C MET A 100 -5.03 2.55 -4.07
N ALA A 101 -5.39 1.85 -2.98
CA ALA A 101 -4.57 1.76 -1.78
C ALA A 101 -3.47 0.68 -1.91
N PHE A 102 -2.33 0.93 -1.28
CA PHE A 102 -1.26 -0.07 -1.15
C PHE A 102 -1.66 -1.15 -0.13
N GLY A 103 -1.11 -2.37 -0.27
CA GLY A 103 -1.35 -3.46 0.69
C GLY A 103 -2.32 -4.53 0.19
N THR A 104 -2.28 -4.85 -1.10
CA THR A 104 -3.08 -5.94 -1.69
C THR A 104 -2.62 -7.35 -1.30
N GLY A 105 -1.50 -7.45 -0.59
CA GLY A 105 -0.86 -8.74 -0.29
C GLY A 105 0.06 -9.28 -1.37
N HIS A 106 -0.01 -8.75 -2.61
CA HIS A 106 0.84 -9.20 -3.72
C HIS A 106 2.29 -8.76 -3.56
N HIS A 107 2.54 -7.66 -2.88
CA HIS A 107 3.87 -7.18 -2.67
C HIS A 107 4.60 -8.04 -1.64
N GLU A 108 5.87 -8.32 -1.90
CA GLU A 108 6.72 -9.16 -1.07
C GLU A 108 6.76 -8.70 0.39
N THR A 109 6.82 -7.39 0.62
CA THR A 109 6.89 -6.79 1.95
C THR A 109 5.65 -7.11 2.78
N THR A 110 4.46 -7.04 2.19
CA THR A 110 3.21 -7.39 2.86
C THR A 110 3.19 -8.89 3.19
N SER A 111 3.60 -9.76 2.25
CA SER A 111 3.70 -11.20 2.49
C SER A 111 4.68 -11.54 3.61
N LEU A 112 5.82 -10.84 3.68
CA LEU A 112 6.83 -11.05 4.73
C LEU A 112 6.29 -10.68 6.12
N ILE A 113 5.61 -9.54 6.26
CA ILE A 113 5.03 -9.13 7.54
C ILE A 113 3.87 -10.06 7.93
N ILE A 114 3.04 -10.50 6.98
CA ILE A 114 2.00 -11.49 7.24
C ILE A 114 2.62 -12.78 7.81
N GLY A 115 3.71 -13.27 7.22
CA GLY A 115 4.46 -14.42 7.74
C GLY A 115 5.00 -14.20 9.16
N GLU A 116 5.46 -12.99 9.50
CA GLU A 116 5.84 -12.63 10.88
C GLU A 116 4.63 -12.68 11.82
N LEU A 117 3.52 -12.07 11.41
CA LEU A 117 2.31 -12.08 12.22
C LEU A 117 1.74 -13.49 12.42
N LEU A 118 1.85 -14.39 11.42
CA LEU A 118 1.40 -15.78 11.53
C LEU A 118 2.25 -16.62 12.48
N ASP A 119 3.50 -16.26 12.71
CA ASP A 119 4.44 -16.99 13.57
C ASP A 119 4.45 -16.53 15.04
N ASN A 120 3.92 -15.32 15.31
CA ASN A 120 3.98 -14.71 16.63
C ASN A 120 2.67 -14.83 17.42
N GLU A 121 2.76 -14.77 18.75
CA GLU A 121 1.59 -14.69 19.62
C GLU A 121 1.05 -13.26 19.65
N LEU A 122 -0.20 -13.08 19.22
CA LEU A 122 -0.84 -11.77 19.11
C LEU A 122 -2.02 -11.59 20.07
N LYS A 123 -2.47 -12.66 20.72
CA LYS A 123 -3.65 -12.61 21.56
C LYS A 123 -3.49 -11.59 22.69
N ASP A 124 -4.49 -10.72 22.80
CA ASP A 124 -4.58 -9.64 23.81
C ASP A 124 -3.42 -8.63 23.78
N LYS A 125 -2.62 -8.58 22.69
CA LYS A 125 -1.58 -7.59 22.47
C LYS A 125 -2.13 -6.38 21.75
N SER A 126 -1.79 -5.18 22.23
CA SER A 126 -2.07 -3.93 21.55
C SER A 126 -1.19 -3.75 20.31
N LEU A 127 -1.77 -3.29 19.20
CA LEU A 127 -1.07 -3.20 17.93
C LEU A 127 -1.29 -1.84 17.26
N LEU A 128 -0.21 -1.30 16.71
CA LEU A 128 -0.21 -0.16 15.79
C LEU A 128 0.23 -0.62 14.39
N ASP A 129 -0.57 -0.30 13.37
CA ASP A 129 -0.24 -0.44 11.95
C ASP A 129 -0.07 0.96 11.35
N MET A 130 1.18 1.34 11.10
CA MET A 130 1.56 2.68 10.64
C MET A 130 1.85 2.69 9.13
N GLY A 131 1.13 3.52 8.37
CA GLY A 131 1.03 3.42 6.91
C GLY A 131 0.19 2.22 6.52
N CYS A 132 -1.02 2.12 7.08
CA CYS A 132 -1.82 0.90 7.05
C CYS A 132 -2.37 0.52 5.66
N GLY A 133 -2.44 1.48 4.71
CA GLY A 133 -2.96 1.24 3.37
C GLY A 133 -4.36 0.60 3.37
N THR A 134 -4.44 -0.66 2.97
CA THR A 134 -5.70 -1.45 3.01
C THR A 134 -6.06 -1.96 4.42
N SER A 135 -5.23 -1.76 5.41
CA SER A 135 -5.28 -2.35 6.77
C SER A 135 -5.19 -3.88 6.82
N ILE A 136 -4.70 -4.53 5.79
CA ILE A 136 -4.61 -5.99 5.74
C ILE A 136 -3.83 -6.57 6.94
N LEU A 137 -2.77 -5.88 7.40
CA LEU A 137 -1.93 -6.32 8.51
C LEU A 137 -2.67 -6.20 9.84
N ALA A 138 -3.36 -5.09 10.07
CA ALA A 138 -4.21 -4.88 11.24
C ALA A 138 -5.38 -5.87 11.27
N ILE A 139 -6.01 -6.16 10.12
CA ILE A 139 -7.09 -7.14 9.98
C ILE A 139 -6.60 -8.53 10.39
N LEU A 140 -5.47 -8.99 9.83
CA LEU A 140 -4.88 -10.28 10.22
C LEU A 140 -4.54 -10.33 11.72
N ALA A 141 -3.91 -9.27 12.23
CA ALA A 141 -3.55 -9.20 13.64
C ALA A 141 -4.79 -9.30 14.53
N ARG A 142 -5.86 -8.60 14.18
CA ARG A 142 -7.13 -8.65 14.90
C ARG A 142 -7.80 -10.04 14.84
N MET A 143 -7.80 -10.70 13.68
CA MET A 143 -8.26 -12.09 13.54
C MET A 143 -7.46 -13.04 14.42
N ARG A 144 -6.20 -12.75 14.69
CA ARG A 144 -5.32 -13.50 15.57
C ARG A 144 -5.41 -13.09 17.05
N GLY A 145 -6.35 -12.20 17.38
CA GLY A 145 -6.67 -11.83 18.75
C GLY A 145 -5.92 -10.60 19.30
N ALA A 146 -5.17 -9.87 18.46
CA ALA A 146 -4.59 -8.59 18.87
C ALA A 146 -5.71 -7.60 19.22
N ARG A 147 -5.56 -6.87 20.33
CA ARG A 147 -6.49 -5.82 20.76
C ARG A 147 -5.92 -4.96 21.91
N PRO A 148 -6.19 -3.63 21.90
CA PRO A 148 -6.79 -2.88 20.77
C PRO A 148 -5.84 -2.80 19.57
N CYS A 149 -6.41 -2.63 18.38
CA CYS A 149 -5.65 -2.34 17.17
C CYS A 149 -5.86 -0.89 16.73
N THR A 150 -4.80 -0.23 16.33
CA THR A 150 -4.81 1.13 15.77
C THR A 150 -4.17 1.08 14.40
N ALA A 151 -4.83 1.66 13.40
CA ALA A 151 -4.35 1.76 12.03
C ALA A 151 -4.31 3.24 11.61
N ILE A 152 -3.17 3.69 11.11
CA ILE A 152 -2.97 5.11 10.74
C ILE A 152 -2.39 5.17 9.34
N ASP A 153 -2.94 6.05 8.50
CA ASP A 153 -2.38 6.37 7.20
C ASP A 153 -2.47 7.87 6.94
N ILE A 154 -1.51 8.40 6.20
CA ILE A 154 -1.49 9.83 5.84
C ILE A 154 -2.53 10.15 4.77
N ASP A 155 -2.88 9.17 3.93
CA ASP A 155 -3.79 9.31 2.82
C ASP A 155 -5.24 9.02 3.24
N GLU A 156 -6.11 10.00 3.02
CA GLU A 156 -7.54 9.87 3.31
C GLU A 156 -8.21 8.72 2.51
N TRP A 157 -7.73 8.43 1.30
CA TRP A 157 -8.24 7.32 0.50
C TRP A 157 -7.88 5.97 1.14
N CYS A 158 -6.66 5.84 1.67
CA CYS A 158 -6.26 4.66 2.43
C CYS A 158 -7.11 4.48 3.68
N VAL A 159 -7.39 5.55 4.40
CA VAL A 159 -8.27 5.52 5.60
C VAL A 159 -9.66 5.02 5.26
N ARG A 160 -10.28 5.55 4.19
CA ARG A 160 -11.61 5.11 3.74
C ARG A 160 -11.60 3.65 3.30
N ASN A 161 -10.63 3.26 2.49
CA ASN A 161 -10.48 1.87 2.02
C ASN A 161 -10.20 0.90 3.18
N SER A 162 -9.43 1.31 4.18
CA SER A 162 -9.22 0.55 5.41
C SER A 162 -10.52 0.25 6.14
N ILE A 163 -11.37 1.24 6.33
CA ILE A 163 -12.68 1.07 7.01
C ILE A 163 -13.54 0.08 6.24
N GLU A 164 -13.63 0.23 4.91
CA GLU A 164 -14.38 -0.69 4.05
C GLU A 164 -13.84 -2.14 4.16
N ASN A 165 -12.52 -2.34 4.11
CA ASN A 165 -11.94 -3.67 4.22
C ASN A 165 -12.14 -4.28 5.61
N ILE A 166 -12.10 -3.49 6.68
CA ILE A 166 -12.41 -3.94 8.04
C ILE A 166 -13.85 -4.45 8.13
N GLU A 167 -14.81 -3.71 7.54
CA GLU A 167 -16.21 -4.11 7.47
C GLU A 167 -16.41 -5.39 6.65
N LEU A 168 -15.76 -5.51 5.48
CA LEU A 168 -15.79 -6.72 4.64
C LEU A 168 -15.35 -7.97 5.39
N ASN A 169 -14.33 -7.84 6.23
CA ASN A 169 -13.80 -8.95 7.04
C ASN A 169 -14.56 -9.17 8.35
N ARG A 170 -15.54 -8.33 8.68
CA ARG A 170 -16.35 -8.41 9.90
C ARG A 170 -15.49 -8.46 11.17
N VAL A 171 -14.39 -7.74 11.16
CA VAL A 171 -13.55 -7.53 12.35
C VAL A 171 -13.92 -6.22 13.03
N ASP A 172 -13.81 -6.21 14.34
CA ASP A 172 -14.08 -5.07 15.21
C ASP A 172 -12.80 -4.61 15.92
N ASP A 173 -12.88 -3.59 16.76
CA ASP A 173 -11.78 -3.10 17.60
C ASP A 173 -10.50 -2.69 16.83
N ILE A 174 -10.66 -2.19 15.59
CA ILE A 174 -9.61 -1.53 14.84
C ILE A 174 -9.97 -0.04 14.70
N ALA A 175 -9.24 0.82 15.39
CA ALA A 175 -9.40 2.26 15.28
C ALA A 175 -8.59 2.79 14.10
N VAL A 176 -9.25 3.25 13.04
CA VAL A 176 -8.59 3.84 11.86
C VAL A 176 -8.61 5.36 11.97
N SER A 177 -7.49 6.01 11.65
CA SER A 177 -7.40 7.47 11.61
C SER A 177 -6.42 7.95 10.57
N GLN A 178 -6.69 9.15 10.02
CA GLN A 178 -5.73 9.84 9.18
C GLN A 178 -4.65 10.50 10.05
N GLY A 179 -3.37 10.36 9.65
CA GLY A 179 -2.25 11.00 10.32
C GLY A 179 -0.90 10.46 9.90
N ASP A 180 0.14 11.09 10.40
CA ASP A 180 1.53 10.68 10.30
C ASP A 180 2.08 10.34 11.70
N ALA A 181 3.40 10.12 11.82
CA ALA A 181 4.04 9.78 13.08
C ALA A 181 3.87 10.88 14.18
N SER A 182 3.59 12.13 13.82
CA SER A 182 3.32 13.18 14.81
C SER A 182 2.00 12.95 15.57
N SER A 183 1.06 12.24 14.95
CA SER A 183 -0.22 11.87 15.57
C SER A 183 -0.09 10.83 16.68
N LEU A 184 1.11 10.24 16.86
CA LEU A 184 1.39 9.27 17.91
C LEU A 184 1.64 9.90 19.29
N ILE A 185 1.77 11.22 19.38
CA ILE A 185 2.00 11.91 20.66
C ILE A 185 0.88 11.58 21.63
N GLY A 186 1.25 10.98 22.77
CA GLY A 186 0.31 10.56 23.82
C GLY A 186 -0.49 9.29 23.53
N LYS A 187 -0.20 8.59 22.42
CA LYS A 187 -0.75 7.26 22.12
C LYS A 187 0.18 6.16 22.66
N GLY A 188 -0.37 4.97 22.82
CA GLY A 188 0.36 3.81 23.33
C GLY A 188 0.35 3.70 24.87
N PRO A 189 1.24 2.91 25.50
CA PRO A 189 2.23 2.10 24.77
C PRO A 189 1.60 0.94 24.00
N PHE A 190 2.24 0.55 22.90
CA PHE A 190 1.85 -0.61 22.11
C PHE A 190 2.78 -1.79 22.35
N ASP A 191 2.23 -3.01 22.37
CA ASP A 191 3.01 -4.25 22.42
C ASP A 191 3.69 -4.55 21.09
N ILE A 192 2.99 -4.21 19.98
CA ILE A 192 3.45 -4.45 18.62
C ILE A 192 3.25 -3.21 17.78
N ILE A 193 4.29 -2.79 17.07
CA ILE A 193 4.21 -1.76 16.04
C ILE A 193 4.65 -2.37 14.72
N ILE A 194 3.85 -2.12 13.67
CA ILE A 194 4.16 -2.48 12.29
C ILE A 194 4.29 -1.20 11.48
N ALA A 195 5.32 -1.09 10.65
CA ALA A 195 5.49 -0.02 9.68
C ALA A 195 6.03 -0.60 8.36
N ASN A 196 5.13 -0.80 7.39
CA ASN A 196 5.45 -1.30 6.06
C ASN A 196 5.45 -0.15 5.06
N ILE A 197 6.43 0.74 5.18
CA ILE A 197 6.56 1.99 4.41
C ILE A 197 8.00 2.20 3.95
N ASN A 198 8.25 3.20 3.10
CA ASN A 198 9.57 3.40 2.55
C ASN A 198 10.65 3.72 3.61
N ARG A 199 11.90 3.32 3.33
CA ARG A 199 13.07 3.47 4.21
C ARG A 199 13.24 4.87 4.80
N ASN A 200 13.09 5.90 3.99
CA ASN A 200 13.41 7.26 4.42
C ASN A 200 12.43 7.75 5.49
N ILE A 201 11.15 7.39 5.36
CA ILE A 201 10.13 7.69 6.37
C ILE A 201 10.42 6.89 7.64
N LEU A 202 10.73 5.59 7.54
CA LEU A 202 11.09 4.75 8.69
C LEU A 202 12.25 5.34 9.50
N LEU A 203 13.31 5.79 8.82
CA LEU A 203 14.48 6.41 9.48
C LEU A 203 14.11 7.73 10.18
N ASN A 204 13.21 8.52 9.59
CA ASN A 204 12.77 9.78 10.15
C ASN A 204 11.86 9.61 11.38
N ASP A 205 10.97 8.62 11.32
CA ASP A 205 9.86 8.46 12.27
C ASP A 205 10.15 7.46 13.40
N MET A 206 11.28 6.75 13.33
CA MET A 206 11.62 5.67 14.28
C MET A 206 11.59 6.12 15.75
N LYS A 207 12.03 7.34 16.03
CA LYS A 207 12.01 7.91 17.39
C LYS A 207 10.57 8.01 17.92
N GLN A 208 9.61 8.36 17.09
CA GLN A 208 8.20 8.46 17.46
C GLN A 208 7.62 7.06 17.73
N TYR A 209 8.02 6.04 16.96
CA TYR A 209 7.60 4.65 17.21
C TYR A 209 8.11 4.17 18.56
N VAL A 210 9.42 4.37 18.84
CA VAL A 210 10.02 3.97 20.12
C VAL A 210 9.37 4.68 21.30
N ALA A 211 8.98 5.95 21.15
CA ALA A 211 8.27 6.69 22.19
C ALA A 211 6.89 6.11 22.55
N CYS A 212 6.33 5.28 21.68
CA CYS A 212 5.06 4.57 21.87
C CYS A 212 5.24 3.10 22.26
N MET A 213 6.46 2.68 22.65
CA MET A 213 6.79 1.32 23.06
C MET A 213 7.04 1.23 24.57
N HIS A 214 7.03 0.02 25.10
CA HIS A 214 7.47 -0.31 26.46
C HIS A 214 8.47 -1.46 26.41
N PRO A 215 9.25 -1.73 27.48
CA PRO A 215 10.15 -2.86 27.51
C PRO A 215 9.44 -4.17 27.15
N GLY A 216 9.97 -4.87 26.15
CA GLY A 216 9.39 -6.11 25.60
C GLY A 216 8.46 -5.89 24.39
N SER A 217 8.20 -4.66 23.97
CA SER A 217 7.48 -4.39 22.73
C SER A 217 8.28 -4.82 21.51
N GLU A 218 7.59 -5.14 20.43
CA GLU A 218 8.16 -5.58 19.16
C GLU A 218 7.87 -4.54 18.06
N LEU A 219 8.87 -4.26 17.21
CA LEU A 219 8.74 -3.40 16.05
C LEU A 219 9.08 -4.19 14.77
N TYR A 220 8.12 -4.27 13.86
CA TYR A 220 8.28 -4.87 12.55
C TYR A 220 8.33 -3.78 11.49
N MET A 221 9.38 -3.76 10.70
CA MET A 221 9.54 -2.79 9.62
C MET A 221 9.82 -3.49 8.29
N SER A 222 9.21 -3.00 7.22
CA SER A 222 9.42 -3.44 5.84
C SER A 222 9.16 -2.27 4.88
N GLY A 223 9.24 -2.52 3.55
CA GLY A 223 9.12 -1.47 2.54
C GLY A 223 10.47 -0.99 2.02
N PHE A 224 11.51 -1.80 2.20
CA PHE A 224 12.88 -1.52 1.75
C PHE A 224 13.60 -2.82 1.35
N TYR A 225 14.74 -2.67 0.71
CA TYR A 225 15.58 -3.79 0.25
C TYR A 225 16.56 -4.25 1.32
N VAL A 226 17.06 -5.48 1.18
CA VAL A 226 18.07 -6.06 2.09
C VAL A 226 19.32 -5.18 2.24
N ASP A 227 19.71 -4.45 1.20
CA ASP A 227 20.83 -3.53 1.23
C ASP A 227 20.62 -2.34 2.18
N ASP A 228 19.38 -2.05 2.55
CA ASP A 228 19.00 -0.98 3.47
C ASP A 228 19.01 -1.40 4.95
N ILE A 229 19.06 -2.71 5.24
CA ILE A 229 19.04 -3.23 6.62
C ILE A 229 20.11 -2.59 7.51
N PRO A 230 21.37 -2.37 7.06
CA PRO A 230 22.40 -1.74 7.91
C PRO A 230 22.03 -0.31 8.36
N PHE A 231 21.33 0.45 7.52
CA PHE A 231 20.88 1.81 7.85
C PHE A 231 19.74 1.78 8.85
N ILE A 232 18.73 0.96 8.61
CA ILE A 232 17.58 0.74 9.51
C ILE A 232 18.07 0.26 10.87
N ARG A 233 18.94 -0.74 10.91
CA ARG A 233 19.49 -1.30 12.14
C ARG A 233 20.26 -0.27 12.95
N ARG A 234 21.12 0.53 12.31
CA ARG A 234 21.89 1.59 12.99
C ARG A 234 20.96 2.61 13.66
N GLU A 235 19.92 3.06 12.97
CA GLU A 235 18.99 4.01 13.55
C GLU A 235 18.14 3.36 14.66
N ALA A 236 17.75 2.09 14.51
CA ALA A 236 17.02 1.36 15.53
C ALA A 236 17.86 1.20 16.83
N GLU A 237 19.10 0.76 16.72
CA GLU A 237 20.03 0.59 17.86
C GLU A 237 20.31 1.94 18.54
N LYS A 238 20.45 3.02 17.80
CA LYS A 238 20.59 4.39 18.35
C LYS A 238 19.37 4.82 19.18
N ASN A 239 18.18 4.34 18.83
CA ASN A 239 16.93 4.60 19.57
C ASN A 239 16.65 3.53 20.65
N GLY A 240 17.59 2.64 20.96
CA GLY A 240 17.48 1.67 22.04
C GLY A 240 16.84 0.34 21.68
N LEU A 241 16.58 0.12 20.39
CA LEU A 241 16.02 -1.13 19.91
C LEU A 241 17.11 -2.20 19.72
N THR A 242 16.78 -3.45 19.94
CA THR A 242 17.64 -4.60 19.69
C THR A 242 17.19 -5.36 18.46
N PHE A 243 18.09 -5.58 17.49
CA PHE A 243 17.80 -6.38 16.30
C PHE A 243 17.60 -7.85 16.68
N VAL A 244 16.52 -8.46 16.19
CA VAL A 244 16.22 -9.87 16.42
C VAL A 244 16.57 -10.70 15.20
N HIS A 245 15.89 -10.46 14.08
CA HIS A 245 16.14 -11.12 12.81
C HIS A 245 15.59 -10.31 11.63
N HIS A 246 15.85 -10.80 10.43
CA HIS A 246 15.13 -10.37 9.23
C HIS A 246 14.66 -11.57 8.42
N LYS A 247 13.63 -11.37 7.62
CA LYS A 247 13.20 -12.26 6.53
C LYS A 247 13.36 -11.51 5.20
N GLU A 248 13.59 -12.24 4.11
CA GLU A 248 13.70 -11.65 2.79
C GLU A 248 12.90 -12.43 1.73
N LYS A 249 12.44 -11.73 0.70
CA LYS A 249 11.80 -12.28 -0.48
C LYS A 249 12.07 -11.36 -1.67
N ASN A 250 12.68 -11.89 -2.74
CA ASN A 250 13.02 -11.11 -3.94
C ASN A 250 13.76 -9.81 -3.62
N ARG A 251 14.76 -9.87 -2.71
CA ARG A 251 15.56 -8.75 -2.19
C ARG A 251 14.79 -7.75 -1.29
N TRP A 252 13.47 -7.85 -1.15
CA TRP A 252 12.72 -7.10 -0.16
C TRP A 252 12.94 -7.69 1.24
N ALA A 253 13.01 -6.84 2.23
CA ALA A 253 13.28 -7.25 3.60
C ALA A 253 12.13 -6.88 4.55
N ALA A 254 11.91 -7.74 5.54
CA ALA A 254 11.19 -7.40 6.76
C ALA A 254 12.13 -7.64 7.94
N VAL A 255 12.22 -6.68 8.85
CA VAL A 255 13.08 -6.75 10.03
C VAL A 255 12.27 -6.70 11.30
N LYS A 256 12.71 -7.46 12.32
CA LYS A 256 12.13 -7.46 13.64
C LYS A 256 13.12 -6.91 14.65
N PHE A 257 12.65 -5.99 15.49
CA PHE A 257 13.34 -5.45 16.66
C PHE A 257 12.52 -5.64 17.91
N THR A 258 13.18 -5.61 19.05
CA THR A 258 12.56 -5.53 20.40
C THR A 258 13.09 -4.31 21.14
N TYR A 259 12.23 -3.73 21.96
CA TYR A 259 12.58 -2.59 22.83
C TYR A 259 12.90 -3.04 24.24
#